data_1d44437ed067e49d0c3b7b6cfa79287d
#
_entry.id   1d44437ed067e49d0c3b7b6cfa79287d
#
_cell.length_a   1.000
_cell.length_b   1.000
_cell.length_c   1.000
_cell.angle_alpha   90.00
_cell.angle_beta   90.00
_cell.angle_gamma   90.00
#
_symmetry.space_group_name_H-M   'P 1'
#
loop_
_entity.id
_entity.type
_entity.pdbx_description
1 polymer ?
#
loop_
_entity_poly.entity_id
_entity_poly.type
_entity_poly.pdbx_seq_one_letter_code
_entity_poly.pdbx_strand_id
1 'polypeptide(L)'
;DYTYFFLKDDRIGYIGPNGSGKSTLMKMIAGWVKPDSGTIEIGQTVKLGYFSQENEDMDTSLKVIDYIKNVAEYVKTKDGSISASQMLERFLFPPSVQYTVIEKLSGGERRRLYLLKILMSAPNVLILDEPTNDLDIQTLMILEDYLDSFQGIVITVSHDRYFLDRVVGRIFAFEGDGKLQQYEGGFTDYQAAKAEREAKLAESAAENPAAAKKSADKGNDAAETDSASRGNAKPREKKLKFSYKEQREWDSIEDDIAALEEAVDNLEKEIEASATNFTKLNELMKEKEEKEAQLEEKMDRWVYLNDLAEQIEAQKNR
;
A
#
# COMPACT_ATOMS: atom_id res chain seq x y z
N ASP A 1 1.60 -10.01 21.35
CA ASP A 1 2.19 -11.32 21.02
C ASP A 1 1.62 -11.78 19.67
N TYR A 2 2.50 -12.16 18.74
CA TYR A 2 2.14 -12.67 17.42
C TYR A 2 2.87 -13.98 17.18
N THR A 3 2.11 -15.04 16.91
CA THR A 3 2.64 -16.37 16.56
C THR A 3 1.95 -16.83 15.29
N TYR A 4 2.73 -17.14 14.26
CA TYR A 4 2.21 -17.59 12.98
C TYR A 4 3.15 -18.61 12.33
N PHE A 5 2.56 -19.62 11.70
CA PHE A 5 3.26 -20.63 10.92
C PHE A 5 2.90 -20.43 9.45
N PHE A 6 3.88 -20.03 8.65
CA PHE A 6 3.70 -19.89 7.21
C PHE A 6 3.61 -21.25 6.56
N LEU A 7 2.51 -21.52 5.88
CA LEU A 7 2.26 -22.75 5.15
C LEU A 7 2.65 -22.59 3.68
N LYS A 8 2.87 -23.73 3.01
CA LYS A 8 3.15 -23.74 1.58
C LYS A 8 2.02 -23.04 0.82
N ASP A 9 2.39 -22.19 -0.13
CA ASP A 9 1.48 -21.40 -0.99
C ASP A 9 0.65 -20.34 -0.25
N ASP A 10 1.01 -19.98 1.01
CA ASP A 10 0.40 -18.86 1.71
C ASP A 10 0.62 -17.55 0.95
N ARG A 11 -0.45 -16.77 0.85
CA ARG A 11 -0.52 -15.44 0.22
C ARG A 11 -1.00 -14.43 1.24
N ILE A 12 -0.09 -13.66 1.82
CA ILE A 12 -0.35 -12.84 3.00
C ILE A 12 -0.07 -11.37 2.72
N GLY A 13 -1.06 -10.52 3.01
CA GLY A 13 -0.93 -9.07 3.01
C GLY A 13 -0.84 -8.50 4.41
N TYR A 14 0.09 -7.58 4.64
CA TYR A 14 0.15 -6.78 5.86
C TYR A 14 -0.25 -5.36 5.57
N ILE A 15 -1.26 -4.86 6.29
CA ILE A 15 -1.79 -3.51 6.14
C ILE A 15 -1.80 -2.77 7.48
N GLY A 16 -1.81 -1.45 7.43
CA GLY A 16 -1.87 -0.60 8.61
C GLY A 16 -1.27 0.78 8.37
N PRO A 17 -1.41 1.70 9.32
CA PRO A 17 -0.89 3.06 9.22
C PRO A 17 0.61 3.11 8.97
N ASN A 18 1.10 4.22 8.43
CA ASN A 18 2.53 4.46 8.32
C ASN A 18 3.15 4.52 9.72
N GLY A 19 4.33 3.91 9.87
CA GLY A 19 5.00 3.80 11.18
C GLY A 19 4.47 2.70 12.10
N SER A 20 3.49 1.88 11.69
CA SER A 20 2.97 0.77 12.51
C SER A 20 3.93 -0.41 12.67
N GLY A 21 5.07 -0.40 12.00
CA GLY A 21 6.09 -1.45 12.11
C GLY A 21 6.04 -2.52 11.00
N LYS A 22 5.26 -2.31 9.92
CA LYS A 22 5.14 -3.26 8.79
C LYS A 22 6.50 -3.66 8.21
N SER A 23 7.28 -2.68 7.74
CA SER A 23 8.61 -2.94 7.15
C SER A 23 9.60 -3.50 8.17
N THR A 24 9.48 -3.13 9.45
CA THR A 24 10.28 -3.72 10.52
C THR A 24 9.98 -5.20 10.69
N LEU A 25 8.70 -5.58 10.66
CA LEU A 25 8.28 -6.97 10.69
C LEU A 25 8.82 -7.75 9.46
N MET A 26 8.76 -7.15 8.26
CA MET A 26 9.34 -7.75 7.05
C MET A 26 10.85 -7.97 7.20
N LYS A 27 11.59 -6.98 7.71
CA LYS A 27 13.03 -7.10 7.98
C LYS A 27 13.33 -8.16 9.04
N MET A 28 12.46 -8.34 10.04
CA MET A 28 12.59 -9.43 11.04
C MET A 28 12.37 -10.80 10.39
N ILE A 29 11.31 -10.97 9.57
CA ILE A 29 11.03 -12.21 8.84
C ILE A 29 12.19 -12.54 7.88
N ALA A 30 12.78 -11.52 7.26
CA ALA A 30 13.94 -11.66 6.38
C ALA A 30 15.24 -11.99 7.14
N GLY A 31 15.24 -11.92 8.47
CA GLY A 31 16.42 -12.16 9.31
C GLY A 31 17.40 -10.99 9.36
N TRP A 32 17.04 -9.82 8.86
CA TRP A 32 17.88 -8.62 8.87
C TRP A 32 17.86 -7.90 10.22
N VAL A 33 16.77 -8.02 10.95
CA VAL A 33 16.58 -7.44 12.29
C VAL A 33 16.18 -8.57 13.24
N LYS A 34 16.79 -8.60 14.43
CA LYS A 34 16.41 -9.55 15.48
C LYS A 34 15.20 -9.02 16.26
N PRO A 35 14.21 -9.88 16.59
CA PRO A 35 13.13 -9.49 17.48
C PRO A 35 13.65 -9.23 18.91
N ASP A 36 13.05 -8.27 19.61
CA ASP A 36 13.36 -7.99 21.01
C ASP A 36 12.96 -9.15 21.93
N SER A 37 11.90 -9.88 21.57
CA SER A 37 11.42 -11.07 22.26
C SER A 37 10.78 -12.05 21.28
N GLY A 38 10.77 -13.35 21.63
CA GLY A 38 10.29 -14.40 20.76
C GLY A 38 11.38 -14.97 19.84
N THR A 39 10.97 -15.84 18.92
CA THR A 39 11.87 -16.53 18.00
C THR A 39 11.29 -16.56 16.60
N ILE A 40 12.17 -16.44 15.61
CA ILE A 40 11.83 -16.65 14.19
C ILE A 40 12.67 -17.82 13.71
N GLU A 41 12.01 -18.90 13.28
CA GLU A 41 12.67 -20.09 12.78
C GLU A 41 12.48 -20.16 11.26
N ILE A 42 13.59 -20.15 10.53
CA ILE A 42 13.60 -20.26 9.06
C ILE A 42 14.12 -21.65 8.72
N GLY A 43 13.31 -22.43 8.02
CA GLY A 43 13.66 -23.80 7.59
C GLY A 43 14.86 -23.79 6.63
N GLN A 44 15.67 -24.86 6.67
CA GLN A 44 16.91 -24.98 5.87
C GLN A 44 16.67 -24.94 4.34
N THR A 45 15.47 -25.28 3.89
CA THR A 45 15.10 -25.26 2.46
C THR A 45 14.52 -23.93 1.99
N VAL A 46 14.36 -22.97 2.89
CA VAL A 46 13.82 -21.64 2.57
C VAL A 46 14.86 -20.84 1.79
N LYS A 47 14.46 -20.41 0.62
CA LYS A 47 15.16 -19.40 -0.20
C LYS A 47 14.31 -18.16 -0.22
N LEU A 48 14.75 -17.16 0.52
CA LEU A 48 14.02 -15.92 0.69
C LEU A 48 14.45 -14.90 -0.34
N GLY A 49 13.49 -14.31 -1.06
CA GLY A 49 13.66 -13.13 -1.89
C GLY A 49 12.97 -11.94 -1.22
N TYR A 50 13.69 -10.85 -0.99
CA TYR A 50 13.14 -9.66 -0.36
C TYR A 50 13.28 -8.44 -1.27
N PHE A 51 12.15 -7.95 -1.75
CA PHE A 51 12.06 -6.68 -2.47
C PHE A 51 11.71 -5.58 -1.45
N SER A 52 12.74 -4.90 -0.97
CA SER A 52 12.62 -3.85 0.03
C SER A 52 12.44 -2.47 -0.62
N GLN A 53 11.94 -1.49 0.12
CA GLN A 53 11.91 -0.09 -0.32
C GLN A 53 13.33 0.50 -0.50
N GLU A 54 14.31 0.02 0.28
CA GLU A 54 15.70 0.46 0.15
C GLU A 54 16.33 -0.20 -1.08
N ASN A 55 17.01 0.60 -1.90
CA ASN A 55 17.78 0.06 -3.01
C ASN A 55 19.01 -0.68 -2.47
N GLU A 56 19.19 -1.92 -2.90
CA GLU A 56 20.43 -2.63 -2.70
C GLU A 56 21.54 -1.97 -3.56
N ASP A 57 22.77 -1.94 -3.06
CA ASP A 57 23.92 -1.48 -3.84
C ASP A 57 24.06 -2.33 -5.10
N MET A 58 23.78 -1.71 -6.23
CA MET A 58 23.85 -2.34 -7.54
C MET A 58 25.15 -1.91 -8.20
N ASP A 59 25.96 -2.87 -8.68
CA ASP A 59 27.13 -2.54 -9.48
C ASP A 59 26.70 -1.98 -10.84
N THR A 60 26.69 -0.66 -10.92
CA THR A 60 26.24 0.07 -12.12
C THR A 60 27.18 -0.04 -13.31
N SER A 61 28.40 -0.56 -13.13
CA SER A 61 29.38 -0.78 -14.19
C SER A 61 29.08 -2.01 -15.05
N LEU A 62 28.30 -2.95 -14.52
CA LEU A 62 27.91 -4.16 -15.23
C LEU A 62 26.88 -3.87 -16.33
N LYS A 63 26.85 -4.74 -17.35
CA LYS A 63 25.74 -4.78 -18.31
C LYS A 63 24.52 -5.41 -17.64
N VAL A 64 23.35 -4.99 -18.08
CA VAL A 64 22.05 -5.51 -17.60
C VAL A 64 21.99 -7.04 -17.66
N ILE A 65 22.38 -7.63 -18.78
CA ILE A 65 22.37 -9.08 -18.97
C ILE A 65 23.38 -9.80 -18.05
N ASP A 66 24.57 -9.23 -17.85
CA ASP A 66 25.61 -9.83 -17.04
C ASP A 66 25.20 -9.80 -15.55
N TYR A 67 24.58 -8.70 -15.10
CA TYR A 67 24.05 -8.58 -13.75
C TYR A 67 23.05 -9.67 -13.40
N ILE A 68 22.15 -9.99 -14.33
CA ILE A 68 21.15 -11.06 -14.13
C ILE A 68 21.81 -12.45 -14.26
N LYS A 69 22.69 -12.66 -15.24
CA LYS A 69 23.41 -13.94 -15.42
C LYS A 69 24.29 -14.30 -14.22
N ASN A 70 24.83 -13.32 -13.51
CA ASN A 70 25.58 -13.55 -12.27
C ASN A 70 24.72 -14.19 -11.16
N VAL A 71 23.39 -14.03 -11.21
CA VAL A 71 22.45 -14.71 -10.32
C VAL A 71 22.09 -16.09 -10.83
N ALA A 72 21.58 -16.15 -12.08
CA ALA A 72 21.23 -17.40 -12.73
C ALA A 72 21.18 -17.22 -14.25
N GLU A 73 21.67 -18.18 -14.99
CA GLU A 73 21.56 -18.18 -16.46
C GLU A 73 20.18 -18.65 -16.94
N TYR A 74 19.55 -19.53 -16.15
CA TYR A 74 18.22 -20.10 -16.40
C TYR A 74 17.43 -20.22 -15.11
N VAL A 75 16.12 -19.99 -15.18
CA VAL A 75 15.16 -20.24 -14.08
C VAL A 75 14.16 -21.29 -14.54
N LYS A 76 13.85 -22.24 -13.65
CA LYS A 76 12.80 -23.23 -13.88
C LYS A 76 11.44 -22.63 -13.56
N THR A 77 10.52 -22.71 -14.52
CA THR A 77 9.12 -22.34 -14.37
C THR A 77 8.23 -23.56 -14.63
N LYS A 78 6.92 -23.44 -14.43
CA LYS A 78 5.96 -24.51 -14.75
C LYS A 78 6.03 -24.93 -16.23
N ASP A 79 6.29 -23.96 -17.11
CA ASP A 79 6.29 -24.14 -18.55
C ASP A 79 7.66 -24.56 -19.11
N GLY A 80 8.65 -24.78 -18.25
CA GLY A 80 9.99 -25.16 -18.63
C GLY A 80 11.09 -24.27 -18.07
N SER A 81 12.25 -24.26 -18.73
CA SER A 81 13.40 -23.43 -18.34
C SER A 81 13.42 -22.14 -19.17
N ILE A 82 13.47 -21.00 -18.53
CA ILE A 82 13.52 -19.68 -19.17
C ILE A 82 14.92 -19.11 -18.94
N SER A 83 15.53 -18.57 -20.01
CA SER A 83 16.86 -17.95 -19.93
C SER A 83 16.79 -16.53 -19.32
N ALA A 84 17.93 -16.05 -18.80
CA ALA A 84 18.07 -14.68 -18.31
C ALA A 84 17.64 -13.63 -19.35
N SER A 85 17.99 -13.83 -20.62
CA SER A 85 17.59 -12.91 -21.71
C SER A 85 16.08 -12.88 -21.93
N GLN A 86 15.42 -14.05 -21.93
CA GLN A 86 13.96 -14.15 -22.05
C GLN A 86 13.23 -13.54 -20.86
N MET A 87 13.77 -13.71 -19.63
CA MET A 87 13.21 -13.07 -18.45
C MET A 87 13.38 -11.54 -18.49
N LEU A 88 14.51 -11.05 -18.96
CA LEU A 88 14.72 -9.63 -19.21
C LEU A 88 13.73 -9.06 -20.23
N GLU A 89 13.46 -9.78 -21.34
CA GLU A 89 12.44 -9.36 -22.30
C GLU A 89 11.04 -9.29 -21.68
N ARG A 90 10.67 -10.29 -20.87
CA ARG A 90 9.38 -10.26 -20.11
C ARG A 90 9.28 -9.05 -19.20
N PHE A 91 10.39 -8.64 -18.60
CA PHE A 91 10.48 -7.46 -17.73
C PHE A 91 10.84 -6.17 -18.51
N LEU A 92 10.46 -6.10 -19.79
CA LEU A 92 10.58 -4.91 -20.64
C LEU A 92 12.03 -4.41 -20.83
N PHE A 93 13.00 -5.33 -20.83
CA PHE A 93 14.37 -5.07 -21.25
C PHE A 93 14.61 -5.73 -22.62
N PRO A 94 14.34 -5.02 -23.73
CA PRO A 94 14.55 -5.57 -25.07
C PRO A 94 16.04 -5.86 -25.31
N PRO A 95 16.38 -6.73 -26.29
CA PRO A 95 17.77 -7.12 -26.56
C PRO A 95 18.74 -5.96 -26.75
N SER A 96 18.27 -4.83 -27.28
CA SER A 96 19.07 -3.61 -27.45
C SER A 96 19.52 -2.98 -26.12
N VAL A 97 18.71 -3.13 -25.07
CA VAL A 97 18.99 -2.57 -23.74
C VAL A 97 19.79 -3.56 -22.88
N GLN A 98 19.65 -4.87 -23.11
CA GLN A 98 20.30 -5.90 -22.27
C GLN A 98 21.83 -5.78 -22.23
N TYR A 99 22.45 -5.25 -23.30
CA TYR A 99 23.90 -5.08 -23.39
C TYR A 99 24.39 -3.68 -22.98
N THR A 100 23.49 -2.79 -22.53
CA THR A 100 23.87 -1.49 -21.99
C THR A 100 24.33 -1.63 -20.54
N VAL A 101 25.15 -0.69 -20.06
CA VAL A 101 25.56 -0.63 -18.66
C VAL A 101 24.40 -0.11 -17.79
N ILE A 102 24.29 -0.63 -16.57
CA ILE A 102 23.21 -0.29 -15.62
C ILE A 102 23.21 1.20 -15.28
N GLU A 103 24.38 1.86 -15.30
CA GLU A 103 24.49 3.30 -15.06
C GLU A 103 23.60 4.14 -15.98
N LYS A 104 23.33 3.67 -17.20
CA LYS A 104 22.49 4.38 -18.19
C LYS A 104 20.99 4.18 -17.99
N LEU A 105 20.58 3.28 -17.10
CA LEU A 105 19.19 3.02 -16.82
C LEU A 105 18.59 4.15 -15.95
N SER A 106 17.32 4.45 -16.17
CA SER A 106 16.51 5.30 -15.29
C SER A 106 16.33 4.65 -13.90
N GLY A 107 15.86 5.43 -12.93
CA GLY A 107 15.58 4.93 -11.58
C GLY A 107 14.56 3.80 -11.59
N GLY A 108 13.44 3.95 -12.32
CA GLY A 108 12.41 2.92 -12.45
C GLY A 108 12.92 1.64 -13.13
N GLU A 109 13.73 1.77 -14.20
CA GLU A 109 14.35 0.61 -14.85
C GLU A 109 15.32 -0.13 -13.91
N ARG A 110 16.11 0.58 -13.10
CA ARG A 110 16.96 -0.04 -12.08
C ARG A 110 16.14 -0.77 -11.04
N ARG A 111 15.02 -0.19 -10.62
CA ARG A 111 14.11 -0.79 -9.66
C ARG A 111 13.48 -2.08 -10.21
N ARG A 112 13.05 -2.06 -11.45
CA ARG A 112 12.54 -3.22 -12.18
C ARG A 112 13.63 -4.30 -12.38
N LEU A 113 14.86 -3.90 -12.67
CA LEU A 113 15.99 -4.83 -12.78
C LEU A 113 16.32 -5.49 -11.43
N TYR A 114 16.22 -4.75 -10.34
CA TYR A 114 16.39 -5.27 -8.99
C TYR A 114 15.33 -6.31 -8.63
N LEU A 115 14.05 -6.03 -8.94
CA LEU A 115 12.99 -7.01 -8.80
C LEU A 115 13.31 -8.30 -9.57
N LEU A 116 13.69 -8.15 -10.85
CA LEU A 116 14.04 -9.29 -11.70
C LEU A 116 15.20 -10.11 -11.11
N LYS A 117 16.24 -9.46 -10.57
CA LYS A 117 17.35 -10.15 -9.86
C LYS A 117 16.82 -11.07 -8.76
N ILE A 118 15.89 -10.56 -7.94
CA ILE A 118 15.30 -11.33 -6.85
C ILE A 118 14.55 -12.54 -7.40
N LEU A 119 13.71 -12.36 -8.41
CA LEU A 119 12.95 -13.45 -9.02
C LEU A 119 13.85 -14.49 -9.70
N MET A 120 14.95 -14.06 -10.30
CA MET A 120 15.94 -14.95 -10.91
C MET A 120 16.69 -15.82 -9.89
N SER A 121 16.76 -15.42 -8.63
CA SER A 121 17.31 -16.27 -7.56
C SER A 121 16.44 -17.49 -7.24
N ALA A 122 15.27 -17.63 -7.90
CA ALA A 122 14.29 -18.68 -7.68
C ALA A 122 13.94 -18.85 -6.19
N PRO A 123 13.43 -17.79 -5.53
CA PRO A 123 13.00 -17.89 -4.14
C PRO A 123 11.79 -18.81 -4.01
N ASN A 124 11.57 -19.40 -2.83
CA ASN A 124 10.34 -20.08 -2.46
C ASN A 124 9.55 -19.35 -1.36
N VAL A 125 10.12 -18.29 -0.83
CA VAL A 125 9.45 -17.27 0.00
C VAL A 125 9.79 -15.90 -0.58
N LEU A 126 8.78 -15.15 -0.99
CA LEU A 126 8.94 -13.83 -1.58
C LEU A 126 8.31 -12.78 -0.66
N ILE A 127 9.10 -11.81 -0.24
CA ILE A 127 8.66 -10.66 0.53
C ILE A 127 8.67 -9.44 -0.39
N LEU A 128 7.54 -8.75 -0.46
CA LEU A 128 7.35 -7.54 -1.26
C LEU A 128 6.94 -6.38 -0.33
N ASP A 129 7.83 -5.42 -0.15
CA ASP A 129 7.60 -4.26 0.72
C ASP A 129 7.29 -3.03 -0.14
N GLU A 130 6.00 -2.66 -0.22
CA GLU A 130 5.43 -1.57 -1.01
C GLU A 130 5.85 -1.59 -2.50
N PRO A 131 5.63 -2.71 -3.22
CA PRO A 131 6.06 -2.82 -4.62
C PRO A 131 5.34 -1.83 -5.52
N THR A 132 4.13 -1.41 -5.17
CA THR A 132 3.29 -0.50 -5.93
C THR A 132 3.80 0.95 -5.96
N ASN A 133 4.62 1.35 -4.99
CA ASN A 133 5.17 2.71 -4.93
C ASN A 133 6.32 2.93 -5.92
N ASP A 134 7.06 1.88 -6.26
CA ASP A 134 8.33 1.99 -6.95
C ASP A 134 8.32 1.41 -8.38
N LEU A 135 7.24 0.72 -8.75
CA LEU A 135 7.11 0.04 -10.03
C LEU A 135 6.04 0.72 -10.88
N ASP A 136 6.31 0.87 -12.17
CA ASP A 136 5.30 1.32 -13.12
C ASP A 136 4.20 0.25 -13.32
N ILE A 137 3.03 0.68 -13.81
CA ILE A 137 1.85 -0.17 -14.00
C ILE A 137 2.17 -1.41 -14.84
N GLN A 138 2.97 -1.27 -15.91
CA GLN A 138 3.32 -2.39 -16.78
C GLN A 138 4.17 -3.42 -16.04
N THR A 139 5.12 -2.95 -15.21
CA THR A 139 5.94 -3.84 -14.38
C THR A 139 5.11 -4.52 -13.29
N LEU A 140 4.13 -3.82 -12.70
CA LEU A 140 3.20 -4.41 -11.74
C LEU A 140 2.36 -5.52 -12.36
N MET A 141 1.82 -5.32 -13.56
CA MET A 141 1.09 -6.37 -14.29
C MET A 141 1.96 -7.61 -14.53
N ILE A 142 3.23 -7.42 -14.92
CA ILE A 142 4.17 -8.52 -15.12
C ILE A 142 4.46 -9.25 -13.80
N LEU A 143 4.61 -8.50 -12.71
CA LEU A 143 4.79 -9.07 -11.36
C LEU A 143 3.56 -9.88 -10.94
N GLU A 144 2.37 -9.37 -11.11
CA GLU A 144 1.12 -10.04 -10.81
C GLU A 144 0.98 -11.35 -11.59
N ASP A 145 1.23 -11.34 -12.90
CA ASP A 145 1.21 -12.54 -13.74
C ASP A 145 2.28 -13.57 -13.32
N TYR A 146 3.45 -13.09 -12.88
CA TYR A 146 4.46 -13.97 -12.30
C TYR A 146 3.97 -14.60 -10.99
N LEU A 147 3.36 -13.80 -10.12
CA LEU A 147 2.82 -14.26 -8.84
C LEU A 147 1.70 -15.28 -9.02
N ASP A 148 0.85 -15.17 -10.03
CA ASP A 148 -0.21 -16.15 -10.33
C ASP A 148 0.36 -17.56 -10.57
N SER A 149 1.54 -17.63 -11.15
CA SER A 149 2.24 -18.91 -11.42
C SER A 149 3.22 -19.32 -10.32
N PHE A 150 3.51 -18.44 -9.37
CA PHE A 150 4.51 -18.66 -8.34
C PHE A 150 4.07 -19.74 -7.34
N GLN A 151 4.91 -20.74 -7.14
CA GLN A 151 4.69 -21.83 -6.19
C GLN A 151 5.54 -21.61 -4.93
N GLY A 152 4.99 -20.85 -4.01
CA GLY A 152 5.69 -20.54 -2.77
C GLY A 152 4.91 -19.53 -1.94
N ILE A 153 5.48 -19.13 -0.82
CA ILE A 153 4.89 -18.19 0.10
C ILE A 153 5.12 -16.77 -0.45
N VAL A 154 4.06 -15.97 -0.51
CA VAL A 154 4.13 -14.54 -0.80
C VAL A 154 3.70 -13.76 0.42
N ILE A 155 4.56 -12.85 0.86
CA ILE A 155 4.30 -11.93 1.96
C ILE A 155 4.42 -10.52 1.37
N THR A 156 3.37 -9.73 1.43
CA THR A 156 3.42 -8.37 0.88
C THR A 156 2.91 -7.33 1.86
N VAL A 157 3.52 -6.15 1.81
CA VAL A 157 3.00 -4.91 2.37
C VAL A 157 2.62 -4.04 1.20
N SER A 158 1.38 -3.58 1.13
CA SER A 158 0.95 -2.62 0.12
C SER A 158 -0.24 -1.80 0.63
N HIS A 159 -0.38 -0.59 0.10
CA HIS A 159 -1.56 0.25 0.27
C HIS A 159 -2.51 0.16 -0.94
N ASP A 160 -2.09 -0.50 -2.00
CA ASP A 160 -2.90 -0.70 -3.20
C ASP A 160 -3.90 -1.84 -3.00
N ARG A 161 -5.19 -1.49 -2.97
CA ARG A 161 -6.29 -2.44 -2.78
C ARG A 161 -6.40 -3.45 -3.92
N TYR A 162 -6.18 -3.02 -5.17
CA TYR A 162 -6.32 -3.90 -6.33
C TYR A 162 -5.22 -4.95 -6.37
N PHE A 163 -3.99 -4.53 -6.07
CA PHE A 163 -2.87 -5.44 -5.93
C PHE A 163 -3.10 -6.46 -4.80
N LEU A 164 -3.58 -6.00 -3.64
CA LEU A 164 -3.90 -6.90 -2.52
C LEU A 164 -5.02 -7.87 -2.86
N ASP A 165 -6.14 -7.41 -3.44
CA ASP A 165 -7.25 -8.28 -3.83
C ASP A 165 -6.84 -9.37 -4.83
N ARG A 166 -5.88 -9.07 -5.72
CA ARG A 166 -5.38 -10.03 -6.69
C ARG A 166 -4.37 -11.02 -6.12
N VAL A 167 -3.49 -10.55 -5.23
CA VAL A 167 -2.30 -11.33 -4.84
C VAL A 167 -2.50 -12.10 -3.55
N VAL A 168 -3.29 -11.59 -2.58
CA VAL A 168 -3.37 -12.16 -1.24
C VAL A 168 -4.66 -12.91 -0.98
N GLY A 169 -4.58 -13.96 -0.16
CA GLY A 169 -5.73 -14.72 0.34
C GLY A 169 -5.97 -14.52 1.84
N ARG A 170 -5.11 -13.75 2.51
CA ARG A 170 -5.22 -13.44 3.94
C ARG A 170 -4.56 -12.11 4.24
N ILE A 171 -5.19 -11.31 5.11
CA ILE A 171 -4.67 -10.02 5.55
C ILE A 171 -4.43 -10.01 7.05
N PHE A 172 -3.28 -9.47 7.44
CA PHE A 172 -2.98 -9.07 8.81
C PHE A 172 -2.99 -7.55 8.91
N ALA A 173 -3.97 -7.03 9.67
CA ALA A 173 -4.12 -5.60 9.89
C ALA A 173 -3.47 -5.17 11.21
N PHE A 174 -2.64 -4.14 11.18
CA PHE A 174 -2.13 -3.47 12.36
C PHE A 174 -3.22 -2.52 12.90
N GLU A 175 -3.96 -2.96 13.92
CA GLU A 175 -5.08 -2.22 14.53
C GLU A 175 -4.63 -1.56 15.83
N GLY A 176 -3.73 -0.56 15.78
CA GLY A 176 -3.29 0.17 16.97
C GLY A 176 -2.72 -0.70 18.11
N ASP A 177 -2.10 -0.11 19.12
CA ASP A 177 -1.57 -0.78 20.32
C ASP A 177 -0.71 -2.05 20.07
N GLY A 178 -0.12 -2.17 18.87
CA GLY A 178 0.69 -3.33 18.48
C GLY A 178 -0.11 -4.63 18.26
N LYS A 179 -1.42 -4.55 18.11
CA LYS A 179 -2.27 -5.71 17.83
C LYS A 179 -2.31 -5.97 16.34
N LEU A 180 -2.04 -7.22 15.97
CA LEU A 180 -2.22 -7.75 14.62
C LEU A 180 -3.52 -8.57 14.58
N GLN A 181 -4.44 -8.18 13.72
CA GLN A 181 -5.69 -8.88 13.52
C GLN A 181 -5.68 -9.58 12.16
N GLN A 182 -6.04 -10.85 12.16
CA GLN A 182 -6.13 -11.67 10.95
C GLN A 182 -7.52 -11.59 10.34
N TYR A 183 -7.55 -11.48 9.01
CA TYR A 183 -8.75 -11.54 8.18
C TYR A 183 -8.50 -12.48 7.01
N GLU A 184 -9.49 -13.31 6.68
CA GLU A 184 -9.45 -14.18 5.51
C GLU A 184 -9.94 -13.43 4.28
N GLY A 185 -9.32 -13.70 3.11
CA GLY A 185 -9.63 -13.04 1.85
C GLY A 185 -8.72 -11.89 1.50
N GLY A 186 -9.11 -11.12 0.47
CA GLY A 186 -8.42 -9.94 -0.03
C GLY A 186 -8.74 -8.66 0.75
N PHE A 187 -8.38 -7.53 0.16
CA PHE A 187 -8.61 -6.22 0.79
C PHE A 187 -10.11 -5.88 0.88
N THR A 188 -10.88 -6.23 -0.12
CA THR A 188 -12.35 -6.04 -0.14
C THR A 188 -13.02 -6.85 0.97
N ASP A 189 -12.61 -8.11 1.17
CA ASP A 189 -13.12 -8.97 2.25
C ASP A 189 -12.74 -8.42 3.63
N TYR A 190 -11.50 -7.92 3.77
CA TYR A 190 -11.05 -7.24 4.98
C TYR A 190 -11.91 -6.03 5.32
N GLN A 191 -12.21 -5.17 4.34
CA GLN A 191 -13.06 -3.99 4.57
C GLN A 191 -14.46 -4.38 5.05
N ALA A 192 -15.08 -5.38 4.42
CA ALA A 192 -16.39 -5.87 4.81
C ALA A 192 -16.38 -6.46 6.24
N ALA A 193 -15.41 -7.31 6.56
CA ALA A 193 -15.28 -7.92 7.87
C ALA A 193 -14.98 -6.88 8.97
N LYS A 194 -14.18 -5.86 8.66
CA LYS A 194 -13.91 -4.76 9.59
C LYS A 194 -15.15 -3.94 9.88
N ALA A 195 -15.91 -3.57 8.85
CA ALA A 195 -17.17 -2.82 9.00
C ALA A 195 -18.20 -3.60 9.83
N GLU A 196 -18.35 -4.91 9.60
CA GLU A 196 -19.24 -5.77 10.37
C GLU A 196 -18.82 -5.85 11.85
N ARG A 197 -17.52 -5.96 12.11
CA ARG A 197 -16.97 -5.99 13.48
C ARG A 197 -17.17 -4.67 14.21
N GLU A 198 -16.95 -3.54 13.54
CA GLU A 198 -17.18 -2.20 14.10
C GLU A 198 -18.65 -1.99 14.40
N ALA A 199 -19.56 -2.42 13.52
CA ALA A 199 -21.01 -2.38 13.75
C ALA A 199 -21.42 -3.21 14.99
N LYS A 200 -20.93 -4.44 15.11
CA LYS A 200 -21.18 -5.31 16.29
C LYS A 200 -20.63 -4.72 17.59
N LEU A 201 -19.47 -4.08 17.54
CA LEU A 201 -18.89 -3.38 18.70
C LEU A 201 -19.72 -2.17 19.10
N ALA A 202 -20.24 -1.42 18.14
CA ALA A 202 -21.13 -0.28 18.38
C ALA A 202 -22.48 -0.72 18.98
N GLU A 203 -23.07 -1.82 18.49
CA GLU A 203 -24.29 -2.41 19.06
C GLU A 203 -24.07 -2.89 20.51
N SER A 204 -22.97 -3.61 20.76
CA SER A 204 -22.64 -4.11 22.11
C SER A 204 -22.33 -2.99 23.11
N ALA A 205 -21.76 -1.87 22.64
CA ALA A 205 -21.52 -0.68 23.44
C ALA A 205 -22.83 0.08 23.75
N ALA A 206 -23.81 0.03 22.85
CA ALA A 206 -25.15 0.61 23.07
C ALA A 206 -25.98 -0.20 24.05
N GLU A 207 -25.84 -1.54 24.08
CA GLU A 207 -26.57 -2.43 25.01
C GLU A 207 -25.98 -2.44 26.41
N ASN A 208 -24.71 -2.02 26.65
CA ASN A 208 -24.07 -2.06 27.96
C ASN A 208 -23.25 -0.80 28.27
N PRO A 209 -23.91 0.33 28.60
CA PRO A 209 -23.22 1.61 28.89
C PRO A 209 -22.30 1.59 30.13
N ALA A 210 -22.34 0.53 30.94
CA ALA A 210 -21.51 0.38 32.12
C ALA A 210 -20.10 -0.20 31.85
N ALA A 211 -19.89 -0.86 30.71
CA ALA A 211 -18.61 -1.47 30.35
C ALA A 211 -17.65 -0.49 29.66
N ALA A 212 -18.19 0.56 29.01
CA ALA A 212 -17.41 1.57 28.29
C ALA A 212 -16.58 2.52 29.17
N LYS A 213 -16.84 2.57 30.51
CA LYS A 213 -16.10 3.44 31.43
C LYS A 213 -14.82 2.86 32.01
N LYS A 214 -14.47 1.61 31.74
CA LYS A 214 -13.26 0.96 32.29
C LYS A 214 -12.03 0.97 31.38
N SER A 215 -12.15 1.36 30.13
CA SER A 215 -11.03 1.41 29.19
C SER A 215 -10.45 2.82 28.92
N ALA A 216 -11.03 3.87 29.50
CA ALA A 216 -10.60 5.25 29.27
C ALA A 216 -9.73 5.86 30.38
N ASP A 217 -9.36 5.07 31.41
CA ASP A 217 -8.60 5.59 32.57
C ASP A 217 -7.23 4.90 32.71
N LYS A 218 -6.34 5.12 31.73
CA LYS A 218 -4.89 4.96 31.91
C LYS A 218 -4.14 5.79 30.87
N GLY A 219 -3.81 7.00 31.24
CA GLY A 219 -2.83 7.79 30.50
C GLY A 219 -3.09 9.28 30.52
N ASN A 220 -2.95 9.91 31.66
CA ASN A 220 -2.35 11.24 31.75
C ASN A 220 -2.11 11.60 33.22
N ASP A 221 -0.88 11.51 33.64
CA ASP A 221 -0.40 12.16 34.86
C ASP A 221 0.70 13.15 34.41
N ALA A 222 0.44 14.40 34.61
CA ALA A 222 1.34 15.45 35.09
C ALA A 222 0.94 16.85 34.57
N ALA A 223 0.54 17.64 35.48
CA ALA A 223 1.01 18.95 35.91
C ALA A 223 -0.11 19.99 36.13
N GLU A 224 -0.22 20.32 37.39
CA GLU A 224 -0.86 21.44 38.06
C GLU A 224 -0.81 22.80 37.31
N THR A 225 -1.85 23.63 37.43
CA THR A 225 -2.12 24.59 38.53
C THR A 225 -3.39 25.39 38.25
N ASP A 226 -4.23 25.43 39.32
CA ASP A 226 -4.95 26.58 39.93
C ASP A 226 -5.85 27.51 39.07
N SER A 227 -7.12 27.51 39.32
CA SER A 227 -7.90 28.43 40.13
C SER A 227 -9.42 28.39 39.81
N ALA A 228 -10.14 28.21 40.90
CA ALA A 228 -11.53 28.47 41.24
C ALA A 228 -12.47 29.20 40.25
N SER A 229 -13.68 28.66 40.03
CA SER A 229 -14.97 29.18 40.45
C SER A 229 -16.17 28.61 39.69
N ARG A 230 -17.05 27.94 40.41
CA ARG A 230 -18.52 27.84 40.29
C ARG A 230 -19.20 27.82 38.89
N GLY A 231 -19.97 26.75 38.70
CA GLY A 231 -21.08 26.79 37.76
C GLY A 231 -21.57 25.41 37.31
N ASN A 232 -22.58 24.90 38.03
CA ASN A 232 -23.30 23.68 37.72
C ASN A 232 -24.01 23.81 36.35
N ALA A 233 -23.53 23.14 35.29
CA ALA A 233 -24.23 22.98 34.04
C ALA A 233 -23.97 21.57 33.49
N LYS A 234 -25.06 20.83 33.26
CA LYS A 234 -25.06 19.51 32.58
C LYS A 234 -24.30 19.58 31.25
N PRO A 235 -23.55 18.55 30.88
CA PRO A 235 -22.91 18.49 29.55
C PRO A 235 -24.01 18.46 28.47
N ARG A 236 -24.14 19.51 27.70
CA ARG A 236 -24.87 19.50 26.44
C ARG A 236 -24.01 18.73 25.42
N GLU A 237 -24.51 17.63 24.92
CA GLU A 237 -23.97 16.95 23.74
C GLU A 237 -23.80 17.99 22.62
N LYS A 238 -22.58 18.18 22.17
CA LYS A 238 -22.29 19.03 21.00
C LYS A 238 -22.88 18.32 19.79
N LYS A 239 -23.96 18.85 19.24
CA LYS A 239 -24.49 18.42 17.96
C LYS A 239 -23.42 18.68 16.91
N LEU A 240 -22.95 17.63 16.25
CA LEU A 240 -22.11 17.74 15.06
C LEU A 240 -22.89 18.54 14.00
N LYS A 241 -22.25 19.56 13.46
CA LYS A 241 -22.76 20.35 12.36
C LYS A 241 -21.57 20.73 11.51
N PHE A 242 -21.77 20.79 10.19
CA PHE A 242 -20.80 21.41 9.31
C PHE A 242 -20.41 22.81 9.83
N SER A 243 -19.13 23.13 9.81
CA SER A 243 -18.70 24.52 9.92
C SER A 243 -19.16 25.28 8.66
N TYR A 244 -19.27 26.58 8.73
CA TYR A 244 -19.67 27.41 7.57
C TYR A 244 -18.76 27.16 6.34
N LYS A 245 -17.49 26.89 6.57
CA LYS A 245 -16.50 26.62 5.53
C LYS A 245 -16.75 25.23 4.89
N GLU A 246 -16.98 24.22 5.71
CA GLU A 246 -17.26 22.85 5.27
C GLU A 246 -18.60 22.76 4.51
N GLN A 247 -19.62 23.49 4.94
CA GLN A 247 -20.90 23.52 4.23
C GLN A 247 -20.74 24.13 2.82
N ARG A 248 -19.97 25.20 2.68
CA ARG A 248 -19.72 25.82 1.39
C ARG A 248 -18.86 24.95 0.46
N GLU A 249 -17.89 24.24 1.05
CA GLU A 249 -17.08 23.25 0.32
C GLU A 249 -17.96 22.08 -0.13
N TRP A 250 -18.84 21.58 0.73
CA TRP A 250 -19.77 20.51 0.42
C TRP A 250 -20.69 20.86 -0.76
N ASP A 251 -21.20 22.07 -0.79
CA ASP A 251 -22.13 22.54 -1.84
C ASP A 251 -21.45 22.72 -3.22
N SER A 252 -20.12 22.81 -3.28
CA SER A 252 -19.37 23.08 -4.53
C SER A 252 -18.41 21.97 -4.95
N ILE A 253 -18.12 20.98 -4.09
CA ILE A 253 -17.01 20.03 -4.31
C ILE A 253 -17.29 19.06 -5.47
N GLU A 254 -18.56 18.69 -5.68
CA GLU A 254 -18.95 17.82 -6.80
C GLU A 254 -18.79 18.55 -8.16
N ASP A 255 -19.15 19.82 -8.20
CA ASP A 255 -18.96 20.66 -9.40
C ASP A 255 -17.45 20.90 -9.68
N ASP A 256 -16.65 21.09 -8.62
CA ASP A 256 -15.20 21.26 -8.73
C ASP A 256 -14.52 19.98 -9.25
N ILE A 257 -14.94 18.79 -8.76
CA ILE A 257 -14.45 17.50 -9.23
C ILE A 257 -14.80 17.29 -10.69
N ALA A 258 -16.07 17.50 -11.07
CA ALA A 258 -16.51 17.34 -12.46
C ALA A 258 -15.76 18.26 -13.42
N ALA A 259 -15.49 19.51 -13.02
CA ALA A 259 -14.71 20.45 -13.82
C ALA A 259 -13.24 20.03 -13.97
N LEU A 260 -12.63 19.42 -12.95
CA LEU A 260 -11.27 18.92 -13.02
C LEU A 260 -11.18 17.65 -13.88
N GLU A 261 -12.15 16.74 -13.79
CA GLU A 261 -12.25 15.56 -14.66
C GLU A 261 -12.38 15.96 -16.14
N GLU A 262 -13.24 16.94 -16.45
CA GLU A 262 -13.37 17.45 -17.82
C GLU A 262 -12.08 18.12 -18.31
N ALA A 263 -11.37 18.81 -17.43
CA ALA A 263 -10.09 19.44 -17.78
C ALA A 263 -9.00 18.38 -18.08
N VAL A 264 -8.92 17.31 -17.30
CA VAL A 264 -7.99 16.19 -17.54
C VAL A 264 -8.32 15.51 -18.86
N ASP A 265 -9.59 15.22 -19.13
CA ASP A 265 -10.05 14.58 -20.37
C ASP A 265 -9.73 15.43 -21.62
N ASN A 266 -9.84 16.75 -21.51
CA ASN A 266 -9.48 17.67 -22.58
C ASN A 266 -7.97 17.74 -22.81
N LEU A 267 -7.18 17.75 -21.74
CA LEU A 267 -5.72 17.68 -21.83
C LEU A 267 -5.23 16.36 -22.46
N GLU A 268 -5.88 15.23 -22.15
CA GLU A 268 -5.58 13.97 -22.82
C GLU A 268 -5.81 14.02 -24.34
N LYS A 269 -6.92 14.59 -24.78
CA LYS A 269 -7.22 14.78 -26.19
C LYS A 269 -6.23 15.72 -26.89
N GLU A 270 -5.78 16.78 -26.20
CA GLU A 270 -4.75 17.68 -26.73
C GLU A 270 -3.37 17.06 -26.79
N ILE A 271 -3.01 16.20 -25.82
CA ILE A 271 -1.79 15.40 -25.81
C ILE A 271 -1.77 14.46 -27.02
N GLU A 272 -2.86 13.72 -27.26
CA GLU A 272 -2.98 12.85 -28.43
C GLU A 272 -2.85 13.62 -29.76
N ALA A 273 -3.48 14.79 -29.85
CA ALA A 273 -3.41 15.65 -31.03
C ALA A 273 -2.05 16.31 -31.26
N SER A 274 -1.25 16.45 -30.18
CA SER A 274 0.04 17.15 -30.20
C SER A 274 1.25 16.21 -30.24
N ALA A 275 1.08 14.93 -30.52
CA ALA A 275 2.09 13.87 -30.47
C ALA A 275 3.37 14.13 -31.30
N THR A 276 3.34 15.08 -32.23
CA THR A 276 4.49 15.45 -33.09
C THR A 276 5.31 16.64 -32.56
N ASN A 277 4.83 17.36 -31.54
CA ASN A 277 5.50 18.55 -31.00
C ASN A 277 5.97 18.33 -29.56
N PHE A 278 7.23 17.89 -29.42
CA PHE A 278 7.82 17.49 -28.14
C PHE A 278 7.78 18.57 -27.04
N THR A 279 7.94 19.85 -27.39
CA THR A 279 7.92 20.95 -26.41
C THR A 279 6.50 21.16 -25.87
N LYS A 280 5.50 21.18 -26.75
CA LYS A 280 4.10 21.34 -26.38
C LYS A 280 3.59 20.11 -25.62
N LEU A 281 4.06 18.91 -25.98
CA LEU A 281 3.72 17.66 -25.31
C LEU A 281 4.17 17.66 -23.83
N ASN A 282 5.40 18.11 -23.56
CA ASN A 282 5.91 18.21 -22.19
C ASN A 282 5.15 19.23 -21.34
N GLU A 283 4.74 20.36 -21.92
CA GLU A 283 3.94 21.36 -21.23
C GLU A 283 2.56 20.81 -20.87
N LEU A 284 1.88 20.17 -21.83
CA LEU A 284 0.57 19.55 -21.60
C LEU A 284 0.61 18.39 -20.59
N MET A 285 1.65 17.57 -20.61
CA MET A 285 1.82 16.50 -19.63
C MET A 285 2.00 17.03 -18.22
N LYS A 286 2.77 18.12 -18.08
CA LYS A 286 2.94 18.77 -16.76
C LYS A 286 1.65 19.40 -16.26
N GLU A 287 0.89 20.06 -17.15
CA GLU A 287 -0.40 20.63 -16.81
C GLU A 287 -1.42 19.56 -16.43
N LYS A 288 -1.40 18.39 -17.11
CA LYS A 288 -2.22 17.23 -16.77
C LYS A 288 -1.87 16.72 -15.37
N GLU A 289 -0.59 16.51 -15.06
CA GLU A 289 -0.13 16.05 -13.74
C GLU A 289 -0.55 16.99 -12.61
N GLU A 290 -0.48 18.34 -12.85
CA GLU A 290 -0.95 19.34 -11.89
C GLU A 290 -2.47 19.27 -11.69
N LYS A 291 -3.26 18.99 -12.73
CA LYS A 291 -4.71 18.83 -12.65
C LYS A 291 -5.13 17.51 -11.99
N GLU A 292 -4.44 16.42 -12.27
CA GLU A 292 -4.65 15.13 -11.62
C GLU A 292 -4.38 15.21 -10.11
N ALA A 293 -3.31 15.88 -9.70
CA ALA A 293 -3.01 16.09 -8.28
C ALA A 293 -4.10 16.95 -7.56
N GLN A 294 -4.64 17.98 -8.25
CA GLN A 294 -5.77 18.77 -7.72
C GLN A 294 -7.06 17.95 -7.61
N LEU A 295 -7.30 17.06 -8.56
CA LEU A 295 -8.45 16.17 -8.57
C LEU A 295 -8.37 15.18 -7.39
N GLU A 296 -7.21 14.58 -7.16
CA GLU A 296 -6.96 13.67 -6.05
C GLU A 296 -7.19 14.36 -4.69
N GLU A 297 -6.66 15.57 -4.49
CA GLU A 297 -6.89 16.35 -3.27
C GLU A 297 -8.38 16.67 -3.04
N LYS A 298 -9.12 16.99 -4.12
CA LYS A 298 -10.56 17.27 -4.04
C LYS A 298 -11.38 16.00 -3.77
N MET A 299 -11.00 14.86 -4.33
CA MET A 299 -11.65 13.58 -4.07
C MET A 299 -11.45 13.14 -2.61
N ASP A 300 -10.25 13.26 -2.06
CA ASP A 300 -9.98 12.96 -0.65
C ASP A 300 -10.80 13.87 0.26
N ARG A 301 -10.92 15.14 -0.11
CA ARG A 301 -11.73 16.11 0.64
C ARG A 301 -13.22 15.80 0.57
N TRP A 302 -13.71 15.35 -0.59
CA TRP A 302 -15.10 14.92 -0.78
C TRP A 302 -15.43 13.71 0.09
N VAL A 303 -14.55 12.70 0.16
CA VAL A 303 -14.71 11.53 1.03
C VAL A 303 -14.84 11.96 2.49
N TYR A 304 -13.97 12.85 2.97
CA TYR A 304 -14.06 13.38 4.34
C TYR A 304 -15.38 14.10 4.62
N LEU A 305 -15.85 14.92 3.67
CA LEU A 305 -17.10 15.70 3.84
C LEU A 305 -18.33 14.78 3.79
N ASN A 306 -18.27 13.73 2.99
CA ASN A 306 -19.33 12.72 2.89
C ASN A 306 -19.47 11.94 4.21
N ASP A 307 -18.36 11.47 4.77
CA ASP A 307 -18.33 10.82 6.09
C ASP A 307 -18.90 11.72 7.18
N LEU A 308 -18.56 13.01 7.14
CA LEU A 308 -19.07 13.99 8.09
C LEU A 308 -20.58 14.23 7.92
N ALA A 309 -21.08 14.26 6.67
CA ALA A 309 -22.49 14.37 6.36
C ALA A 309 -23.29 13.17 6.92
N GLU A 310 -22.80 11.96 6.72
CA GLU A 310 -23.41 10.74 7.25
C GLU A 310 -23.47 10.75 8.78
N GLN A 311 -22.41 11.19 9.44
CA GLN A 311 -22.39 11.32 10.92
C GLN A 311 -23.40 12.35 11.43
N ILE A 312 -23.58 13.46 10.71
CA ILE A 312 -24.59 14.49 11.04
C ILE A 312 -26.00 13.95 10.85
N GLU A 313 -26.26 13.20 9.78
CA GLU A 313 -27.56 12.56 9.54
C GLU A 313 -27.87 11.47 10.57
N ALA A 314 -26.91 10.64 10.90
CA ALA A 314 -27.05 9.62 11.94
C ALA A 314 -27.38 10.24 13.33
N GLN A 315 -26.85 11.45 13.60
CA GLN A 315 -27.16 12.19 14.82
C GLN A 315 -28.55 12.88 14.81
N LYS A 316 -29.10 13.19 13.62
CA LYS A 316 -30.44 13.76 13.48
C LYS A 316 -31.56 12.71 13.62
N ASN A 317 -31.25 11.47 13.30
CA ASN A 317 -32.19 10.35 13.32
C ASN A 317 -32.23 9.60 14.67
N ARG A 318 -31.43 10.07 15.65
CA ARG A 318 -31.48 9.68 17.08
C ARG A 318 -32.18 10.73 17.91
#